data_71a777e1216e2b9e1e1eedfa625227ca
#
_entry.id   71a777e1216e2b9e1e1eedfa625227ca
#
_cell.length_a   1.000
_cell.length_b   1.000
_cell.length_c   1.000
_cell.angle_alpha   90.00
_cell.angle_beta   90.00
_cell.angle_gamma   90.00
#
_symmetry.space_group_name_H-M   'P 1'
#
loop_
_entity.id
_entity.type
_entity.pdbx_description
1 polymer ?
#
loop_
_entity_poly.entity_id
_entity_poly.type
_entity_poly.pdbx_seq_one_letter_code
_entity_poly.pdbx_strand_id
1 'polypeptide(L)'
;MKRPAVISAWVILFLLSAVGIAAGGGTPEGAASAPRTKGFHIDMNISQFTGPYLKQELKRLADLGYDTIIWEVENNIKWETCSECVSPDAFSKAEFKEILAYSRQLGLEPIPLLQTIGHCEYVLKHARYKPLAEVPDRIDQYCPQNPAVAPFLRKWIDEYLEVFGDVRYFHLGADEAYTLGECPRCRAYAAAHSLSALYIDHMNALSQPLIAKGIRPVIWGDMLLHHPEALDSLSKRVIIYDWLYTRYLGSGGVWVWGQGTRSKDELDAATLARFGPYLYALGDEPGRDPDPFYQAEYLAAHGFDVVVCPSSSCWGDSVFAPRTFFHMRNTYDSFRRGMSGRLGGAVLTSWTVHLFPWELQLTSIELPKFVAAHPDGDLEAFERAYVREHFGVDDTGFFAAAGRLASRGLFNYADDLGFFKEALPARREYVADRVEEMAKKGEVGSELETCERRLAEYRDGLALFGAYAQVAKKGHDELKAWDLAARNLVNRAEASRVLLKRRFDGAGPGIATEAGRILEGLRVLRLETGAAVATEVKPSRTSEMLHWMYDSMEAALEKAAAR
;
A
#
# COMPACT_ATOMS: atom_id res chain seq x y z
N MET A 1 21.06 38.35 76.20
CA MET A 1 19.66 38.53 76.62
C MET A 1 18.77 38.23 75.43
N LYS A 2 18.14 37.11 75.38
CA LYS A 2 16.82 36.72 74.82
C LYS A 2 16.83 35.21 74.59
N ARG A 3 15.95 34.56 75.29
CA ARG A 3 15.78 33.10 75.32
C ARG A 3 14.97 32.61 74.13
N PRO A 4 15.08 31.31 73.74
CA PRO A 4 14.46 30.71 72.57
C PRO A 4 13.02 30.25 72.86
N ALA A 5 12.23 30.26 71.76
CA ALA A 5 10.87 29.72 71.76
C ALA A 5 10.92 28.19 71.47
N VAL A 6 10.20 27.45 72.25
CA VAL A 6 9.96 26.02 72.18
C VAL A 6 8.93 25.76 71.08
N ILE A 7 9.29 24.97 70.03
CA ILE A 7 8.33 24.47 69.08
C ILE A 7 8.04 23.00 69.40
N SER A 8 6.78 22.75 69.77
CA SER A 8 6.24 21.40 70.00
C SER A 8 6.07 20.67 68.73
N ALA A 9 6.75 19.52 68.59
CA ALA A 9 6.56 18.60 67.49
C ALA A 9 5.26 17.79 67.70
N TRP A 10 4.34 17.94 66.74
CA TRP A 10 3.22 17.01 66.56
C TRP A 10 3.63 15.93 65.61
N VAL A 11 3.74 14.70 66.13
CA VAL A 11 3.93 13.48 65.34
C VAL A 11 2.57 13.09 64.71
N ILE A 12 2.37 13.33 63.46
CA ILE A 12 1.24 12.78 62.72
C ILE A 12 1.66 11.42 62.17
N LEU A 13 1.09 10.39 62.76
CA LEU A 13 1.22 9.00 62.29
C LEU A 13 0.36 8.85 61.01
N PHE A 14 0.97 8.83 59.82
CA PHE A 14 0.33 8.38 58.61
C PHE A 14 0.34 6.84 58.58
N LEU A 15 -0.82 6.24 58.78
CA LEU A 15 -1.08 4.84 58.44
C LEU A 15 -1.09 4.73 56.93
N LEU A 16 0.00 4.24 56.36
CA LEU A 16 0.07 3.75 55.00
C LEU A 16 -0.70 2.43 54.89
N SER A 17 -1.97 2.52 54.50
CA SER A 17 -2.68 1.36 53.97
C SER A 17 -2.07 1.02 52.63
N ALA A 18 -1.22 0.03 52.61
CA ALA A 18 -0.75 -0.62 51.36
C ALA A 18 -1.95 -1.31 50.71
N VAL A 19 -2.56 -0.63 49.74
CA VAL A 19 -3.43 -1.30 48.78
C VAL A 19 -2.49 -2.05 47.83
N GLY A 20 -2.33 -3.33 48.08
CA GLY A 20 -1.69 -4.24 47.18
C GLY A 20 -2.50 -4.32 45.89
N ILE A 21 -2.07 -3.63 44.85
CA ILE A 21 -2.50 -3.92 43.50
C ILE A 21 -1.86 -5.26 43.13
N ALA A 22 -2.62 -6.32 43.36
CA ALA A 22 -2.30 -7.62 42.81
C ALA A 22 -2.33 -7.48 41.29
N ALA A 23 -1.17 -7.51 40.66
CA ALA A 23 -1.03 -7.73 39.23
C ALA A 23 -1.47 -9.17 38.94
N GLY A 24 -2.77 -9.43 39.02
CA GLY A 24 -3.42 -10.67 38.63
C GLY A 24 -3.87 -10.59 37.18
N GLY A 25 -2.94 -10.43 36.27
CA GLY A 25 -3.16 -10.67 34.87
C GLY A 25 -3.01 -12.16 34.56
N GLY A 26 -3.87 -12.99 35.12
CA GLY A 26 -4.10 -14.33 34.63
C GLY A 26 -4.77 -14.20 33.26
N THR A 27 -4.04 -14.52 32.20
CA THR A 27 -4.65 -14.90 30.92
C THR A 27 -5.64 -16.00 31.21
N PRO A 28 -6.90 -15.93 30.70
CA PRO A 28 -7.79 -17.07 30.80
C PRO A 28 -7.15 -18.23 30.02
N GLU A 29 -6.62 -19.22 30.74
CA GLU A 29 -6.26 -20.51 30.20
C GLU A 29 -7.52 -21.13 29.57
N GLY A 30 -7.51 -21.31 28.25
CA GLY A 30 -8.49 -22.17 27.58
C GLY A 30 -9.25 -21.63 26.39
N ALA A 31 -9.09 -20.38 25.93
CA ALA A 31 -9.52 -20.03 24.59
C ALA A 31 -8.37 -20.36 23.63
N ALA A 32 -8.53 -21.41 22.81
CA ALA A 32 -7.66 -21.65 21.67
C ALA A 32 -7.58 -20.33 20.90
N SER A 33 -6.39 -19.74 20.82
CA SER A 33 -6.19 -18.52 20.04
C SER A 33 -6.71 -18.76 18.64
N ALA A 34 -7.58 -17.89 18.13
CA ALA A 34 -8.04 -17.99 16.76
C ALA A 34 -6.81 -18.12 15.84
N PRO A 35 -6.86 -18.96 14.80
CA PRO A 35 -5.74 -19.14 13.89
C PRO A 35 -5.32 -17.77 13.34
N ARG A 36 -4.03 -17.47 13.36
CA ARG A 36 -3.50 -16.20 12.86
C ARG A 36 -3.64 -16.15 11.35
N THR A 37 -4.15 -15.04 10.85
CA THR A 37 -4.30 -14.81 9.41
C THR A 37 -2.95 -14.70 8.73
N LYS A 38 -2.77 -15.45 7.65
CA LYS A 38 -1.69 -15.31 6.69
C LYS A 38 -2.30 -14.95 5.35
N GLY A 39 -2.54 -13.65 5.14
CA GLY A 39 -3.35 -13.18 4.03
C GLY A 39 -2.56 -12.52 2.91
N PHE A 40 -3.21 -12.44 1.75
CA PHE A 40 -2.77 -11.66 0.60
C PHE A 40 -3.89 -10.75 0.13
N HIS A 41 -3.56 -9.51 -0.21
CA HIS A 41 -4.52 -8.54 -0.74
C HIS A 41 -4.35 -8.43 -2.25
N ILE A 42 -5.42 -8.68 -2.97
CA ILE A 42 -5.52 -8.51 -4.42
C ILE A 42 -6.27 -7.20 -4.69
N ASP A 43 -5.51 -6.17 -5.04
CA ASP A 43 -6.05 -4.91 -5.54
C ASP A 43 -6.29 -5.01 -7.05
N MET A 44 -7.53 -4.78 -7.47
CA MET A 44 -7.94 -4.77 -8.87
C MET A 44 -8.34 -3.37 -9.36
N ASN A 45 -7.84 -2.33 -8.70
CA ASN A 45 -8.09 -0.95 -9.09
C ASN A 45 -7.54 -0.67 -10.50
N ILE A 46 -6.23 -0.83 -10.66
CA ILE A 46 -5.53 -0.60 -11.93
C ILE A 46 -5.35 -1.89 -12.71
N SER A 47 -4.70 -2.88 -12.14
CA SER A 47 -4.49 -4.18 -12.80
C SER A 47 -5.73 -5.05 -12.68
N GLN A 48 -6.63 -4.93 -13.64
CA GLN A 48 -7.83 -5.75 -13.72
C GLN A 48 -7.49 -7.10 -14.35
N PHE A 49 -7.26 -8.09 -13.51
CA PHE A 49 -6.78 -9.40 -13.92
C PHE A 49 -7.83 -10.23 -14.65
N THR A 50 -7.37 -11.13 -15.54
CA THR A 50 -8.22 -12.12 -16.21
C THR A 50 -8.57 -13.25 -15.25
N GLY A 51 -9.71 -13.94 -15.50
CA GLY A 51 -10.13 -15.06 -14.67
C GLY A 51 -9.13 -16.24 -14.63
N PRO A 52 -8.56 -16.65 -15.79
CA PRO A 52 -7.51 -17.67 -15.81
C PRO A 52 -6.27 -17.30 -14.99
N TYR A 53 -5.79 -16.07 -15.12
CA TYR A 53 -4.64 -15.59 -14.35
C TYR A 53 -4.93 -15.56 -12.85
N LEU A 54 -6.08 -15.03 -12.44
CA LEU A 54 -6.48 -15.07 -11.03
C LEU A 54 -6.50 -16.50 -10.47
N LYS A 55 -7.02 -17.48 -11.20
CA LYS A 55 -7.03 -18.87 -10.75
C LYS A 55 -5.60 -19.45 -10.62
N GLN A 56 -4.69 -19.09 -11.52
CA GLN A 56 -3.28 -19.48 -11.44
C GLN A 56 -2.63 -18.90 -10.18
N GLU A 57 -2.82 -17.61 -9.93
CA GLU A 57 -2.20 -16.93 -8.79
C GLU A 57 -2.83 -17.35 -7.45
N LEU A 58 -4.12 -17.59 -7.39
CA LEU A 58 -4.76 -18.18 -6.21
C LEU A 58 -4.16 -19.54 -5.85
N LYS A 59 -3.88 -20.38 -6.86
CA LYS A 59 -3.19 -21.65 -6.61
C LYS A 59 -1.78 -21.44 -6.09
N ARG A 60 -1.00 -20.51 -6.68
CA ARG A 60 0.34 -20.15 -6.21
C ARG A 60 0.31 -19.68 -4.75
N LEU A 61 -0.62 -18.79 -4.40
CA LEU A 61 -0.76 -18.28 -3.04
C LEU A 61 -1.12 -19.39 -2.04
N ALA A 62 -2.01 -20.30 -2.41
CA ALA A 62 -2.34 -21.47 -1.58
C ALA A 62 -1.11 -22.38 -1.38
N ASP A 63 -0.33 -22.67 -2.44
CA ASP A 63 0.90 -23.47 -2.37
C ASP A 63 1.99 -22.79 -1.51
N LEU A 64 1.96 -21.47 -1.42
CA LEU A 64 2.82 -20.68 -0.51
C LEU A 64 2.29 -20.66 0.93
N GLY A 65 1.13 -21.26 1.17
CA GLY A 65 0.52 -21.39 2.49
C GLY A 65 -0.17 -20.12 2.97
N TYR A 66 -0.62 -19.25 2.09
CA TYR A 66 -1.62 -18.24 2.42
C TYR A 66 -2.95 -18.93 2.71
N ASP A 67 -3.76 -18.32 3.58
CA ASP A 67 -5.06 -18.85 4.02
C ASP A 67 -6.23 -17.89 3.78
N THR A 68 -5.93 -16.65 3.41
CA THR A 68 -6.92 -15.57 3.30
C THR A 68 -6.60 -14.68 2.10
N ILE A 69 -7.63 -14.30 1.34
CA ILE A 69 -7.53 -13.33 0.24
C ILE A 69 -8.45 -12.16 0.52
N ILE A 70 -7.89 -10.96 0.58
CA ILE A 70 -8.64 -9.71 0.59
C ILE A 70 -8.87 -9.29 -0.86
N TRP A 71 -10.13 -9.10 -1.25
CA TRP A 71 -10.54 -8.78 -2.60
C TRP A 71 -10.96 -7.33 -2.71
N GLU A 72 -10.09 -6.46 -3.18
CA GLU A 72 -10.44 -5.09 -3.58
C GLU A 72 -10.80 -5.06 -5.07
N VAL A 73 -12.06 -5.35 -5.36
CA VAL A 73 -12.55 -5.58 -6.72
C VAL A 73 -13.09 -4.32 -7.40
N GLU A 74 -13.41 -3.30 -6.62
CA GLU A 74 -13.94 -2.01 -7.08
C GLU A 74 -14.98 -2.13 -8.21
N ASN A 75 -14.63 -1.63 -9.41
CA ASN A 75 -15.51 -1.59 -10.58
C ASN A 75 -15.38 -2.80 -11.51
N ASN A 76 -14.70 -3.88 -11.07
CA ASN A 76 -14.44 -5.06 -11.88
C ASN A 76 -15.54 -6.11 -11.89
N ILE A 77 -16.64 -5.88 -11.20
CA ILE A 77 -17.85 -6.71 -11.22
C ILE A 77 -18.99 -5.88 -11.77
N LYS A 78 -19.91 -6.51 -12.51
CA LYS A 78 -21.10 -5.87 -13.04
C LYS A 78 -22.10 -5.58 -11.91
N TRP A 79 -21.83 -4.51 -11.18
CA TRP A 79 -22.67 -4.02 -10.09
C TRP A 79 -23.96 -3.36 -10.59
N GLU A 80 -25.07 -3.64 -9.90
CA GLU A 80 -26.35 -2.94 -10.14
C GLU A 80 -26.45 -1.65 -9.33
N THR A 81 -25.86 -1.62 -8.13
CA THR A 81 -25.91 -0.46 -7.23
C THR A 81 -25.11 0.71 -7.80
N CYS A 82 -23.98 0.45 -8.47
CA CYS A 82 -23.17 1.46 -9.17
C CYS A 82 -22.92 1.02 -10.63
N SER A 83 -23.99 0.96 -11.44
CA SER A 83 -23.88 0.48 -12.82
C SER A 83 -23.03 1.37 -13.73
N GLU A 84 -22.99 2.68 -13.45
CA GLU A 84 -22.13 3.63 -14.18
C GLU A 84 -20.65 3.47 -13.85
N CYS A 85 -20.31 2.87 -12.70
CA CYS A 85 -18.92 2.67 -12.27
C CYS A 85 -18.25 1.49 -13.00
N VAL A 86 -19.04 0.55 -13.50
CA VAL A 86 -18.57 -0.75 -14.01
C VAL A 86 -17.60 -0.60 -15.17
N SER A 87 -16.46 -1.26 -15.09
CA SER A 87 -15.47 -1.25 -16.16
C SER A 87 -15.94 -2.06 -17.40
N PRO A 88 -15.46 -1.75 -18.61
CA PRO A 88 -15.91 -2.42 -19.83
C PRO A 88 -15.80 -3.95 -19.79
N ASP A 89 -14.72 -4.47 -19.25
CA ASP A 89 -14.41 -5.91 -19.19
C ASP A 89 -14.75 -6.52 -17.81
N ALA A 90 -15.61 -5.87 -17.01
CA ALA A 90 -15.98 -6.35 -15.70
C ALA A 90 -16.55 -7.78 -15.74
N PHE A 91 -16.24 -8.58 -14.73
CA PHE A 91 -16.84 -9.89 -14.55
C PHE A 91 -18.36 -9.79 -14.33
N SER A 92 -19.11 -10.71 -14.87
CA SER A 92 -20.45 -10.95 -14.37
C SER A 92 -20.37 -11.48 -12.92
N LYS A 93 -21.44 -11.30 -12.15
CA LYS A 93 -21.54 -11.85 -10.80
C LYS A 93 -21.33 -13.39 -10.82
N ALA A 94 -21.80 -14.08 -11.85
CA ALA A 94 -21.66 -15.54 -11.99
C ALA A 94 -20.18 -15.94 -12.19
N GLU A 95 -19.47 -15.29 -13.13
CA GLU A 95 -18.04 -15.57 -13.36
C GLU A 95 -17.20 -15.32 -12.10
N PHE A 96 -17.48 -14.25 -11.35
CA PHE A 96 -16.73 -13.98 -10.14
C PHE A 96 -17.05 -14.96 -9.01
N LYS A 97 -18.32 -15.41 -8.88
CA LYS A 97 -18.70 -16.50 -7.97
C LYS A 97 -17.91 -17.79 -8.24
N GLU A 98 -17.62 -18.12 -9.51
CA GLU A 98 -16.77 -19.28 -9.85
C GLU A 98 -15.32 -19.10 -9.36
N ILE A 99 -14.76 -17.90 -9.47
CA ILE A 99 -13.41 -17.59 -8.96
C ILE A 99 -13.38 -17.72 -7.43
N LEU A 100 -14.40 -17.20 -6.74
CA LEU A 100 -14.53 -17.33 -5.28
C LEU A 100 -14.71 -18.78 -4.83
N ALA A 101 -15.48 -19.58 -5.58
CA ALA A 101 -15.64 -21.02 -5.30
C ALA A 101 -14.29 -21.74 -5.44
N TYR A 102 -13.50 -21.42 -6.48
CA TYR A 102 -12.17 -21.97 -6.65
C TYR A 102 -11.21 -21.55 -5.53
N SER A 103 -11.24 -20.26 -5.10
CA SER A 103 -10.49 -19.77 -3.94
C SER A 103 -10.78 -20.61 -2.69
N ARG A 104 -12.06 -20.86 -2.39
CA ARG A 104 -12.46 -21.69 -1.24
C ARG A 104 -12.03 -23.15 -1.36
N GLN A 105 -12.06 -23.73 -2.57
CA GLN A 105 -11.57 -25.10 -2.80
C GLN A 105 -10.07 -25.24 -2.49
N LEU A 106 -9.32 -24.17 -2.64
CA LEU A 106 -7.91 -24.08 -2.27
C LEU A 106 -7.67 -23.79 -0.78
N GLY A 107 -8.73 -23.65 0.02
CA GLY A 107 -8.63 -23.30 1.44
C GLY A 107 -8.38 -21.81 1.71
N LEU A 108 -8.54 -20.95 0.71
CA LEU A 108 -8.36 -19.51 0.83
C LEU A 108 -9.69 -18.84 1.23
N GLU A 109 -9.75 -18.22 2.41
CA GLU A 109 -10.90 -17.46 2.90
C GLU A 109 -11.03 -16.15 2.12
N PRO A 110 -12.13 -15.90 1.40
CA PRO A 110 -12.31 -14.63 0.70
C PRO A 110 -12.90 -13.57 1.62
N ILE A 111 -12.23 -12.42 1.71
CA ILE A 111 -12.71 -11.23 2.41
C ILE A 111 -13.01 -10.16 1.36
N PRO A 112 -14.29 -9.77 1.14
CA PRO A 112 -14.63 -8.66 0.28
C PRO A 112 -14.12 -7.34 0.87
N LEU A 113 -13.62 -6.44 0.03
CA LEU A 113 -13.27 -5.08 0.39
C LEU A 113 -14.08 -4.10 -0.45
N LEU A 114 -14.79 -3.20 0.22
CA LEU A 114 -15.46 -2.03 -0.37
C LEU A 114 -14.94 -0.77 0.31
N GLN A 115 -14.44 0.17 -0.46
CA GLN A 115 -14.05 1.48 0.02
C GLN A 115 -15.29 2.29 0.43
N THR A 116 -15.33 2.73 1.70
CA THR A 116 -16.53 3.31 2.30
C THR A 116 -16.39 4.76 2.78
N ILE A 117 -15.19 5.34 2.66
CA ILE A 117 -14.97 6.76 2.95
C ILE A 117 -13.92 7.40 2.03
N GLY A 118 -12.64 6.95 2.05
CA GLY A 118 -11.61 7.33 1.10
C GLY A 118 -11.62 6.46 -0.17
N HIS A 119 -10.77 6.76 -1.13
CA HIS A 119 -10.57 6.00 -2.38
C HIS A 119 -11.84 5.73 -3.20
N CYS A 120 -12.71 6.75 -3.29
CA CYS A 120 -14.04 6.63 -3.91
C CYS A 120 -14.09 7.20 -5.32
N GLU A 121 -12.95 7.46 -5.94
CA GLU A 121 -12.82 8.14 -7.23
C GLU A 121 -13.55 7.42 -8.36
N TYR A 122 -13.47 6.09 -8.38
CA TYR A 122 -14.15 5.27 -9.38
C TYR A 122 -15.69 5.40 -9.32
N VAL A 123 -16.24 5.88 -8.19
CA VAL A 123 -17.65 6.18 -7.98
C VAL A 123 -17.94 7.67 -8.20
N LEU A 124 -17.23 8.52 -7.46
CA LEU A 124 -17.57 9.94 -7.36
C LEU A 124 -17.24 10.75 -8.63
N LYS A 125 -16.41 10.19 -9.54
CA LYS A 125 -16.22 10.79 -10.88
C LYS A 125 -17.49 10.84 -11.72
N HIS A 126 -18.49 10.01 -11.43
CA HIS A 126 -19.75 9.97 -12.15
C HIS A 126 -20.74 11.01 -11.60
N ALA A 127 -21.34 11.81 -12.50
CA ALA A 127 -22.20 12.93 -12.15
C ALA A 127 -23.34 12.58 -11.15
N ARG A 128 -23.88 11.37 -11.26
CA ARG A 128 -24.94 10.86 -10.36
C ARG A 128 -24.49 10.77 -8.91
N TYR A 129 -23.23 10.41 -8.67
CA TYR A 129 -22.68 10.12 -7.33
C TYR A 129 -21.87 11.30 -6.74
N LYS A 130 -21.49 12.29 -7.56
CA LYS A 130 -20.82 13.51 -7.07
C LYS A 130 -21.47 14.16 -5.85
N PRO A 131 -22.81 14.21 -5.71
CA PRO A 131 -23.45 14.78 -4.52
C PRO A 131 -23.14 14.03 -3.21
N LEU A 132 -22.56 12.82 -3.27
CA LEU A 132 -22.15 12.05 -2.09
C LEU A 132 -20.78 12.47 -1.56
N ALA A 133 -20.00 13.26 -2.32
CA ALA A 133 -18.66 13.70 -1.95
C ALA A 133 -18.66 14.62 -0.73
N GLU A 134 -17.59 14.57 0.04
CA GLU A 134 -17.34 15.50 1.15
C GLU A 134 -17.13 16.93 0.61
N VAL A 135 -16.31 17.07 -0.43
CA VAL A 135 -16.05 18.35 -1.11
C VAL A 135 -16.50 18.24 -2.57
N PRO A 136 -17.32 19.17 -3.08
CA PRO A 136 -17.94 19.04 -4.41
C PRO A 136 -16.98 18.84 -5.59
N ASP A 137 -15.79 19.43 -5.50
CA ASP A 137 -14.76 19.38 -6.55
C ASP A 137 -13.70 18.26 -6.31
N ARG A 138 -13.91 17.46 -5.26
CA ARG A 138 -13.05 16.32 -4.92
C ARG A 138 -13.87 15.04 -4.97
N ILE A 139 -13.30 14.04 -5.64
CA ILE A 139 -13.97 12.76 -5.90
C ILE A 139 -13.38 11.59 -5.10
N ASP A 140 -12.47 11.89 -4.20
CA ASP A 140 -11.69 10.92 -3.44
C ASP A 140 -12.37 10.46 -2.14
N GLN A 141 -13.42 11.17 -1.66
CA GLN A 141 -13.99 10.90 -0.35
C GLN A 141 -15.50 11.13 -0.27
N TYR A 142 -16.23 10.17 0.34
CA TYR A 142 -17.62 10.35 0.71
C TYR A 142 -17.79 11.28 1.93
N CYS A 143 -18.95 11.96 1.99
CA CYS A 143 -19.34 12.78 3.14
C CYS A 143 -20.03 11.93 4.22
N PRO A 144 -19.43 11.71 5.41
CA PRO A 144 -20.04 10.92 6.48
C PRO A 144 -21.39 11.46 6.96
N GLN A 145 -21.58 12.78 6.94
CA GLN A 145 -22.82 13.43 7.36
C GLN A 145 -23.84 13.62 6.23
N ASN A 146 -23.57 13.09 5.05
CA ASN A 146 -24.58 13.09 3.99
C ASN A 146 -25.55 11.91 4.22
N PRO A 147 -26.86 12.19 4.43
CA PRO A 147 -27.84 11.15 4.74
C PRO A 147 -28.03 10.10 3.65
N ALA A 148 -27.58 10.37 2.43
CA ALA A 148 -27.67 9.43 1.30
C ALA A 148 -26.48 8.45 1.26
N VAL A 149 -25.34 8.76 1.90
CA VAL A 149 -24.11 7.93 1.83
C VAL A 149 -24.28 6.58 2.50
N ALA A 150 -24.67 6.54 3.76
CA ALA A 150 -24.80 5.27 4.48
C ALA A 150 -25.86 4.32 3.85
N PRO A 151 -27.04 4.77 3.40
CA PRO A 151 -27.96 3.90 2.68
C PRO A 151 -27.40 3.37 1.35
N PHE A 152 -26.70 4.20 0.58
CA PHE A 152 -26.04 3.77 -0.65
C PHE A 152 -24.99 2.69 -0.40
N LEU A 153 -24.11 2.91 0.56
CA LEU A 153 -23.07 1.94 0.92
C LEU A 153 -23.63 0.63 1.48
N ARG A 154 -24.67 0.67 2.32
CA ARG A 154 -25.35 -0.54 2.83
C ARG A 154 -25.95 -1.37 1.71
N LYS A 155 -26.62 -0.72 0.74
CA LYS A 155 -27.14 -1.41 -0.43
C LYS A 155 -26.02 -2.10 -1.20
N TRP A 156 -24.88 -1.46 -1.34
CA TRP A 156 -23.75 -2.07 -2.07
C TRP A 156 -23.08 -3.17 -1.27
N ILE A 157 -22.95 -3.02 0.06
CA ILE A 157 -22.50 -4.10 0.95
C ILE A 157 -23.41 -5.34 0.80
N ASP A 158 -24.74 -5.17 0.75
CA ASP A 158 -25.67 -6.29 0.54
C ASP A 158 -25.46 -6.95 -0.83
N GLU A 159 -25.16 -6.19 -1.88
CA GLU A 159 -24.84 -6.72 -3.20
C GLU A 159 -23.47 -7.44 -3.22
N TYR A 160 -22.47 -6.96 -2.47
CA TYR A 160 -21.22 -7.69 -2.25
C TYR A 160 -21.48 -9.03 -1.56
N LEU A 161 -22.30 -9.05 -0.52
CA LEU A 161 -22.66 -10.27 0.20
C LEU A 161 -23.42 -11.27 -0.69
N GLU A 162 -24.24 -10.79 -1.63
CA GLU A 162 -24.86 -11.65 -2.65
C GLU A 162 -23.82 -12.37 -3.53
N VAL A 163 -22.75 -11.65 -3.92
CA VAL A 163 -21.69 -12.19 -4.78
C VAL A 163 -20.75 -13.11 -4.00
N PHE A 164 -20.30 -12.64 -2.84
CA PHE A 164 -19.32 -13.37 -2.03
C PHE A 164 -19.92 -14.54 -1.26
N GLY A 165 -21.24 -14.54 -1.01
CA GLY A 165 -21.92 -15.59 -0.24
C GLY A 165 -21.56 -15.53 1.24
N ASP A 166 -21.45 -16.72 1.88
CA ASP A 166 -21.09 -16.82 3.29
C ASP A 166 -19.63 -16.37 3.51
N VAL A 167 -19.47 -15.26 4.21
CA VAL A 167 -18.17 -14.71 4.61
C VAL A 167 -18.16 -14.43 6.12
N ARG A 168 -17.03 -14.67 6.75
CA ARG A 168 -16.84 -14.38 8.18
C ARG A 168 -16.44 -12.92 8.43
N TYR A 169 -15.86 -12.27 7.42
CA TYR A 169 -15.27 -10.94 7.48
C TYR A 169 -15.71 -10.09 6.30
N PHE A 170 -15.80 -8.79 6.51
CA PHE A 170 -16.04 -7.80 5.45
C PHE A 170 -15.15 -6.58 5.70
N HIS A 171 -14.30 -6.25 4.74
CA HIS A 171 -13.42 -5.09 4.85
C HIS A 171 -14.12 -3.85 4.30
N LEU A 172 -14.23 -2.82 5.14
CA LEU A 172 -14.90 -1.56 4.82
C LEU A 172 -13.94 -0.50 4.23
N GLY A 173 -12.67 -0.87 3.95
CA GLY A 173 -11.62 0.08 3.54
C GLY A 173 -11.36 1.07 4.65
N ALA A 174 -11.78 2.33 4.43
CA ALA A 174 -11.84 3.36 5.45
C ALA A 174 -10.53 4.10 5.72
N ASP A 175 -9.59 4.04 4.80
CA ASP A 175 -8.31 4.72 4.83
C ASP A 175 -8.33 6.08 4.11
N GLU A 176 -7.31 6.88 4.38
CA GLU A 176 -6.91 8.11 3.67
C GLU A 176 -8.04 9.14 3.45
N ALA A 177 -8.94 9.30 4.43
CA ALA A 177 -10.02 10.28 4.39
C ALA A 177 -9.50 11.70 4.70
N TYR A 178 -8.68 12.27 3.83
CA TYR A 178 -7.95 13.53 4.09
C TYR A 178 -8.80 14.81 4.04
N THR A 179 -10.02 14.76 3.49
CA THR A 179 -10.97 15.88 3.50
C THR A 179 -12.04 15.77 4.57
N LEU A 180 -11.83 14.88 5.54
CA LEU A 180 -12.76 14.65 6.64
C LEU A 180 -13.04 15.95 7.42
N GLY A 181 -14.31 16.34 7.52
CA GLY A 181 -14.73 17.54 8.24
C GLY A 181 -14.67 18.84 7.44
N GLU A 182 -14.40 18.80 6.12
CA GLU A 182 -14.30 20.02 5.32
C GLU A 182 -15.67 20.59 4.89
N CYS A 183 -16.69 19.77 4.68
CA CYS A 183 -18.01 20.29 4.32
C CYS A 183 -18.71 20.95 5.52
N PRO A 184 -19.67 21.86 5.30
CA PRO A 184 -20.34 22.56 6.42
C PRO A 184 -21.00 21.63 7.43
N ARG A 185 -21.57 20.50 7.00
CA ARG A 185 -22.23 19.53 7.90
C ARG A 185 -21.22 18.80 8.76
N CYS A 186 -20.17 18.25 8.15
CA CYS A 186 -19.10 17.54 8.84
C CYS A 186 -18.33 18.47 9.76
N ARG A 187 -18.08 19.72 9.36
CA ARG A 187 -17.44 20.75 10.19
C ARG A 187 -18.28 21.07 11.43
N ALA A 188 -19.59 21.24 11.28
CA ALA A 188 -20.49 21.47 12.41
C ALA A 188 -20.50 20.28 13.38
N TYR A 189 -20.53 19.06 12.86
CA TYR A 189 -20.44 17.85 13.67
C TYR A 189 -19.10 17.75 14.40
N ALA A 190 -17.99 17.94 13.69
CA ALA A 190 -16.66 17.87 14.28
C ALA A 190 -16.42 18.95 15.34
N ALA A 191 -16.99 20.14 15.18
CA ALA A 191 -16.93 21.21 16.19
C ALA A 191 -17.72 20.86 17.47
N ALA A 192 -18.81 20.11 17.36
CA ALA A 192 -19.61 19.68 18.51
C ALA A 192 -19.05 18.44 19.21
N HIS A 193 -18.31 17.60 18.50
CA HIS A 193 -17.81 16.30 19.00
C HIS A 193 -16.30 16.17 18.82
N SER A 194 -15.84 15.76 17.64
CA SER A 194 -14.44 15.74 17.15
C SER A 194 -14.40 15.17 15.72
N LEU A 195 -13.27 15.29 15.01
CA LEU A 195 -13.04 14.55 13.75
C LEU A 195 -12.99 13.04 14.00
N SER A 196 -12.38 12.61 15.09
CA SER A 196 -12.36 11.21 15.51
C SER A 196 -13.77 10.65 15.68
N ALA A 197 -14.66 11.34 16.39
CA ALA A 197 -16.04 10.92 16.56
C ALA A 197 -16.80 10.87 15.23
N LEU A 198 -16.58 11.84 14.34
CA LEU A 198 -17.19 11.86 13.01
C LEU A 198 -16.85 10.59 12.19
N TYR A 199 -15.57 10.21 12.18
CA TYR A 199 -15.09 9.01 11.53
C TYR A 199 -15.66 7.73 12.17
N ILE A 200 -15.55 7.63 13.51
CA ILE A 200 -15.96 6.43 14.24
C ILE A 200 -17.47 6.19 14.16
N ASP A 201 -18.28 7.22 14.20
CA ASP A 201 -19.73 7.09 14.06
C ASP A 201 -20.12 6.59 12.68
N HIS A 202 -19.43 7.06 11.63
CA HIS A 202 -19.62 6.54 10.27
C HIS A 202 -19.24 5.05 10.20
N MET A 203 -18.09 4.67 10.74
CA MET A 203 -17.65 3.26 10.77
C MET A 203 -18.60 2.38 11.59
N ASN A 204 -19.03 2.82 12.74
CA ASN A 204 -20.00 2.09 13.55
C ASN A 204 -21.34 1.92 12.82
N ALA A 205 -21.81 2.95 12.10
CA ALA A 205 -23.06 2.88 11.34
C ALA A 205 -23.04 1.85 10.23
N LEU A 206 -21.87 1.60 9.61
CA LEU A 206 -21.68 0.56 8.59
C LEU A 206 -21.36 -0.82 9.19
N SER A 207 -20.66 -0.84 10.32
CA SER A 207 -20.24 -2.06 11.00
C SER A 207 -21.38 -2.80 11.70
N GLN A 208 -22.31 -2.07 12.36
CA GLN A 208 -23.38 -2.68 13.14
C GLN A 208 -24.28 -3.63 12.34
N PRO A 209 -24.73 -3.32 11.11
CA PRO A 209 -25.51 -4.28 10.31
C PRO A 209 -24.73 -5.56 9.97
N LEU A 210 -23.42 -5.48 9.73
CA LEU A 210 -22.56 -6.65 9.50
C LEU A 210 -22.45 -7.51 10.76
N ILE A 211 -22.19 -6.87 11.93
CA ILE A 211 -22.11 -7.54 13.22
C ILE A 211 -23.42 -8.25 13.55
N ALA A 212 -24.57 -7.62 13.26
CA ALA A 212 -25.89 -8.24 13.47
C ALA A 212 -26.10 -9.49 12.58
N LYS A 213 -25.44 -9.56 11.42
CA LYS A 213 -25.42 -10.75 10.55
C LYS A 213 -24.36 -11.79 10.94
N GLY A 214 -23.59 -11.57 12.03
CA GLY A 214 -22.49 -12.43 12.46
C GLY A 214 -21.18 -12.22 11.71
N ILE A 215 -21.11 -11.23 10.85
CA ILE A 215 -19.92 -10.89 10.04
C ILE A 215 -19.06 -9.88 10.81
N ARG A 216 -17.77 -10.13 10.94
CA ARG A 216 -16.86 -9.18 11.59
C ARG A 216 -16.36 -8.15 10.58
N PRO A 217 -16.58 -6.84 10.83
CA PRO A 217 -16.03 -5.78 10.00
C PRO A 217 -14.51 -5.70 10.16
N VAL A 218 -13.84 -5.33 9.07
CA VAL A 218 -12.40 -5.02 9.04
C VAL A 218 -12.26 -3.59 8.50
N ILE A 219 -11.32 -2.80 9.03
CA ILE A 219 -10.98 -1.48 8.53
C ILE A 219 -9.46 -1.28 8.53
N TRP A 220 -8.98 -0.37 7.67
CA TRP A 220 -7.61 0.12 7.76
C TRP A 220 -7.41 1.01 8.99
N GLY A 221 -6.20 1.00 9.57
CA GLY A 221 -5.93 1.59 10.89
C GLY A 221 -5.50 3.04 10.90
N ASP A 222 -5.09 3.61 9.77
CA ASP A 222 -4.45 4.94 9.69
C ASP A 222 -5.30 6.08 10.23
N MET A 223 -6.59 6.12 9.90
CA MET A 223 -7.50 7.18 10.39
C MET A 223 -7.71 7.12 11.91
N LEU A 224 -7.68 5.93 12.52
CA LEU A 224 -7.74 5.76 13.97
C LEU A 224 -6.47 6.26 14.66
N LEU A 225 -5.33 6.13 14.00
CA LEU A 225 -4.02 6.57 14.51
C LEU A 225 -3.78 8.06 14.27
N HIS A 226 -4.41 8.61 13.22
CA HIS A 226 -4.38 10.04 12.92
C HIS A 226 -5.30 10.84 13.86
N HIS A 227 -6.47 10.26 14.22
CA HIS A 227 -7.49 10.86 15.09
C HIS A 227 -7.89 9.89 16.21
N PRO A 228 -7.02 9.65 17.20
CA PRO A 228 -7.22 8.58 18.19
C PRO A 228 -8.12 8.95 19.37
N GLU A 229 -8.67 10.19 19.44
CA GLU A 229 -9.33 10.74 20.61
C GLU A 229 -10.59 9.96 21.02
N ALA A 230 -11.35 9.43 20.06
CA ALA A 230 -12.58 8.68 20.28
C ALA A 230 -12.43 7.17 20.02
N LEU A 231 -11.20 6.65 19.93
CA LEU A 231 -10.89 5.26 19.59
C LEU A 231 -11.70 4.23 20.38
N ASP A 232 -11.93 4.48 21.67
CA ASP A 232 -12.67 3.56 22.53
C ASP A 232 -14.17 3.50 22.23
N SER A 233 -14.70 4.42 21.44
CA SER A 233 -16.08 4.42 20.95
C SER A 233 -16.29 3.53 19.73
N LEU A 234 -15.22 3.06 19.07
CA LEU A 234 -15.31 2.09 18.01
C LEU A 234 -15.66 0.71 18.58
N SER A 235 -16.59 0.01 17.94
CA SER A 235 -16.95 -1.37 18.32
C SER A 235 -15.73 -2.29 18.35
N LYS A 236 -15.48 -2.96 19.47
CA LYS A 236 -14.37 -3.93 19.62
C LYS A 236 -14.58 -5.22 18.79
N ARG A 237 -15.72 -5.34 18.10
CA ARG A 237 -15.94 -6.39 17.08
C ARG A 237 -15.25 -6.09 15.75
N VAL A 238 -14.83 -4.84 15.51
CA VAL A 238 -14.06 -4.43 14.33
C VAL A 238 -12.63 -4.93 14.47
N ILE A 239 -12.10 -5.49 13.38
CA ILE A 239 -10.70 -5.89 13.26
C ILE A 239 -9.94 -4.75 12.57
N ILE A 240 -8.76 -4.42 13.05
CA ILE A 240 -7.94 -3.36 12.48
C ILE A 240 -6.81 -3.98 11.64
N TYR A 241 -6.75 -3.60 10.37
CA TYR A 241 -5.64 -3.90 9.50
C TYR A 241 -4.69 -2.71 9.49
N ASP A 242 -3.55 -2.87 10.16
CA ASP A 242 -2.58 -1.80 10.39
C ASP A 242 -1.49 -1.84 9.30
N TRP A 243 -1.68 -1.01 8.26
CA TRP A 243 -0.76 -0.90 7.14
C TRP A 243 0.32 0.15 7.41
N LEU A 244 1.59 -0.21 7.14
CA LEU A 244 2.70 0.74 7.15
C LEU A 244 3.91 0.12 6.44
N TYR A 245 4.34 0.68 5.32
CA TYR A 245 5.35 0.09 4.44
C TYR A 245 6.77 0.48 4.79
N THR A 246 6.96 1.55 5.56
CA THR A 246 8.27 1.95 6.11
C THR A 246 8.66 1.19 7.38
N ARG A 247 7.82 0.25 7.83
CA ARG A 247 7.96 -0.49 9.08
C ARG A 247 8.94 -1.65 8.93
N TYR A 248 10.16 -1.50 9.47
CA TYR A 248 11.13 -2.58 9.65
C TYR A 248 12.14 -2.20 10.73
N LEU A 249 12.76 -3.21 11.36
CA LEU A 249 13.77 -3.02 12.39
C LEU A 249 15.02 -2.37 11.79
N GLY A 250 15.61 -1.42 12.52
CA GLY A 250 16.80 -0.70 12.05
C GLY A 250 16.52 0.38 11.00
N SER A 251 15.27 0.85 10.88
CA SER A 251 14.92 1.98 10.00
C SER A 251 15.45 3.34 10.49
N GLY A 252 15.97 3.42 11.73
CA GLY A 252 16.47 4.65 12.34
C GLY A 252 15.37 5.59 12.84
N GLY A 253 14.10 5.19 12.74
CA GLY A 253 12.98 6.01 13.17
C GLY A 253 11.63 5.30 13.00
N VAL A 254 10.57 5.98 13.40
CA VAL A 254 9.19 5.49 13.30
C VAL A 254 8.31 6.49 12.55
N TRP A 255 7.32 5.97 11.86
CA TRP A 255 6.29 6.79 11.24
C TRP A 255 5.25 7.22 12.28
N VAL A 256 4.99 8.52 12.36
CA VAL A 256 3.93 9.10 13.19
C VAL A 256 2.90 9.75 12.26
N TRP A 257 1.66 9.29 12.32
CA TRP A 257 0.60 9.84 11.48
C TRP A 257 0.40 11.35 11.73
N GLY A 258 0.30 12.11 10.64
CA GLY A 258 0.26 13.58 10.69
C GLY A 258 1.62 14.27 10.85
N GLN A 259 2.70 13.53 11.12
CA GLN A 259 4.03 14.11 11.35
C GLN A 259 5.11 13.52 10.41
N GLY A 260 4.89 12.34 9.83
CA GLY A 260 5.88 11.62 9.02
C GLY A 260 6.89 10.83 9.85
N THR A 261 8.02 10.44 9.26
CA THR A 261 9.09 9.72 9.95
C THR A 261 9.76 10.60 11.01
N ARG A 262 9.94 10.06 12.21
CA ARG A 262 10.60 10.70 13.35
C ARG A 262 11.66 9.77 13.93
N SER A 263 12.85 10.29 14.16
CA SER A 263 13.86 9.66 15.01
C SER A 263 13.46 9.75 16.48
N LYS A 264 14.16 9.02 17.35
CA LYS A 264 13.92 9.04 18.81
C LYS A 264 13.87 10.47 19.39
N ASP A 265 14.79 11.32 18.95
CA ASP A 265 14.97 12.69 19.50
C ASP A 265 13.97 13.71 18.91
N GLU A 266 13.22 13.33 17.86
CA GLU A 266 12.22 14.17 17.20
C GLU A 266 10.78 13.87 17.65
N LEU A 267 10.57 12.87 18.51
CA LEU A 267 9.24 12.53 19.04
C LEU A 267 8.78 13.62 20.01
N ASP A 268 7.63 14.21 19.74
CA ASP A 268 7.06 15.25 20.60
C ASP A 268 6.43 14.68 21.89
N ALA A 269 6.18 15.57 22.85
CA ALA A 269 5.63 15.19 24.15
C ALA A 269 4.24 14.53 24.05
N ALA A 270 3.42 14.90 23.07
CA ALA A 270 2.09 14.32 22.89
C ALA A 270 2.19 12.89 22.36
N THR A 271 3.06 12.66 21.39
CA THR A 271 3.38 11.33 20.86
C THR A 271 3.95 10.42 21.95
N LEU A 272 4.91 10.92 22.74
CA LEU A 272 5.49 10.17 23.85
C LEU A 272 4.47 9.88 24.96
N ALA A 273 3.60 10.83 25.31
CA ALA A 273 2.55 10.61 26.30
C ALA A 273 1.56 9.52 25.87
N ARG A 274 1.22 9.46 24.59
CA ARG A 274 0.26 8.49 24.04
C ARG A 274 0.88 7.14 23.72
N PHE A 275 1.99 7.12 23.03
CA PHE A 275 2.58 5.92 22.47
C PHE A 275 3.87 5.45 23.18
N GLY A 276 4.41 6.22 24.12
CA GLY A 276 5.68 5.90 24.81
C GLY A 276 5.78 4.48 25.35
N PRO A 277 4.73 3.94 26.04
CA PRO A 277 4.75 2.57 26.54
C PRO A 277 4.89 1.49 25.46
N TYR A 278 4.54 1.80 24.21
CA TYR A 278 4.60 0.88 23.06
C TYR A 278 5.86 1.10 22.22
N LEU A 279 6.32 2.34 22.13
CA LEU A 279 7.58 2.70 21.46
C LEU A 279 8.80 2.04 22.12
N TYR A 280 8.74 1.86 23.45
CA TYR A 280 9.85 1.32 24.24
C TYR A 280 9.44 0.08 25.06
N ALA A 281 8.47 -0.70 24.58
CA ALA A 281 7.94 -1.88 25.29
C ALA A 281 9.00 -2.95 25.62
N LEU A 282 10.14 -2.95 24.92
CA LEU A 282 11.26 -3.87 25.14
C LEU A 282 12.40 -3.27 25.98
N GLY A 283 12.16 -2.11 26.62
CA GLY A 283 13.14 -1.38 27.43
C GLY A 283 13.73 -0.17 26.70
N ASP A 284 13.91 0.92 27.42
CA ASP A 284 14.54 2.15 26.91
C ASP A 284 16.06 2.09 27.13
N GLU A 285 16.73 1.24 26.38
CA GLU A 285 18.20 1.17 26.40
C GLU A 285 18.80 2.31 25.57
N PRO A 286 19.87 2.97 26.06
CA PRO A 286 20.55 4.01 25.31
C PRO A 286 21.00 3.49 23.93
N GLY A 287 20.61 4.20 22.85
CA GLY A 287 20.96 3.86 21.48
C GLY A 287 20.01 2.87 20.80
N ARG A 288 18.95 2.41 21.46
CA ARG A 288 17.94 1.56 20.85
C ARG A 288 16.94 2.42 20.07
N ASP A 289 16.64 2.00 18.83
CA ASP A 289 15.58 2.59 18.01
C ASP A 289 14.19 2.28 18.61
N PRO A 290 13.22 3.19 18.45
CA PRO A 290 11.84 2.92 18.82
C PRO A 290 11.28 1.70 18.06
N ASP A 291 10.36 0.95 18.71
CA ASP A 291 9.70 -0.20 18.09
C ASP A 291 8.82 0.27 16.91
N PRO A 292 9.09 -0.12 15.66
CA PRO A 292 8.33 0.30 14.50
C PRO A 292 6.89 -0.27 14.47
N PHE A 293 6.58 -1.24 15.34
CA PHE A 293 5.24 -1.85 15.47
C PHE A 293 4.40 -1.24 16.58
N TYR A 294 4.83 -0.15 17.20
CA TYR A 294 4.16 0.48 18.32
C TYR A 294 2.67 0.79 18.09
N GLN A 295 2.30 1.11 16.84
CA GLN A 295 0.92 1.41 16.46
C GLN A 295 0.02 0.18 16.57
N ALA A 296 0.46 -0.96 16.03
CA ALA A 296 -0.27 -2.22 16.15
C ALA A 296 -0.43 -2.65 17.62
N GLU A 297 0.62 -2.53 18.41
CA GLU A 297 0.60 -2.85 19.85
C GLU A 297 -0.33 -1.90 20.65
N TYR A 298 -0.33 -0.61 20.29
CA TYR A 298 -1.25 0.39 20.86
C TYR A 298 -2.71 0.00 20.58
N LEU A 299 -3.07 -0.28 19.35
CA LEU A 299 -4.42 -0.70 18.97
C LEU A 299 -4.84 -2.01 19.64
N ALA A 300 -3.93 -2.99 19.70
CA ALA A 300 -4.19 -4.26 20.40
C ALA A 300 -4.40 -4.06 21.91
N ALA A 301 -3.66 -3.15 22.54
CA ALA A 301 -3.83 -2.81 23.95
C ALA A 301 -5.17 -2.10 24.24
N HIS A 302 -5.78 -1.46 23.23
CA HIS A 302 -7.13 -0.90 23.30
C HIS A 302 -8.24 -1.94 23.03
N GLY A 303 -7.89 -3.22 22.95
CA GLY A 303 -8.84 -4.34 22.86
C GLY A 303 -9.32 -4.67 21.46
N PHE A 304 -8.59 -4.25 20.42
CA PHE A 304 -8.87 -4.66 19.05
C PHE A 304 -8.05 -5.90 18.65
N ASP A 305 -8.62 -6.73 17.80
CA ASP A 305 -7.81 -7.67 17.02
C ASP A 305 -7.11 -6.90 15.91
N VAL A 306 -5.79 -7.03 15.82
CA VAL A 306 -4.96 -6.27 14.88
C VAL A 306 -4.17 -7.20 14.00
N VAL A 307 -4.18 -6.94 12.70
CA VAL A 307 -3.39 -7.63 11.67
C VAL A 307 -2.44 -6.62 11.04
N VAL A 308 -1.16 -6.93 10.94
CA VAL A 308 -0.17 -6.03 10.31
C VAL A 308 -0.12 -6.25 8.81
N CYS A 309 -0.05 -5.15 8.03
CA CYS A 309 -0.13 -5.20 6.59
C CYS A 309 1.10 -4.57 5.93
N PRO A 310 2.15 -5.37 5.63
CA PRO A 310 3.24 -4.95 4.74
C PRO A 310 2.80 -4.94 3.28
N SER A 311 3.65 -4.45 2.38
CA SER A 311 3.36 -4.44 0.95
C SER A 311 4.43 -5.14 0.11
N SER A 312 4.01 -5.75 -1.01
CA SER A 312 4.88 -6.22 -2.10
C SER A 312 5.06 -5.17 -3.19
N SER A 313 4.14 -4.22 -3.26
CA SER A 313 4.10 -3.11 -4.20
C SER A 313 3.26 -1.98 -3.58
N CYS A 314 3.70 -0.73 -3.70
CA CYS A 314 2.94 0.41 -3.20
C CYS A 314 3.37 1.72 -3.85
N TRP A 315 2.67 2.81 -3.51
CA TRP A 315 3.09 4.16 -3.85
C TRP A 315 4.56 4.41 -3.49
N GLY A 316 5.30 5.02 -4.38
CA GLY A 316 6.74 5.25 -4.22
C GLY A 316 7.62 4.28 -5.01
N ASP A 317 7.05 3.21 -5.53
CA ASP A 317 7.74 2.34 -6.48
C ASP A 317 7.94 3.05 -7.83
N SER A 318 8.87 2.54 -8.64
CA SER A 318 8.98 2.97 -10.02
C SER A 318 7.82 2.39 -10.84
N VAL A 319 7.52 3.02 -11.99
CA VAL A 319 6.46 2.56 -12.90
C VAL A 319 6.68 1.14 -13.40
N PHE A 320 7.93 0.67 -13.43
CA PHE A 320 8.31 -0.59 -14.06
C PHE A 320 8.90 -1.62 -13.09
N ALA A 321 9.27 -1.24 -11.86
CA ALA A 321 9.86 -2.16 -10.90
C ALA A 321 9.60 -1.74 -9.45
N PRO A 322 9.35 -2.71 -8.54
CA PRO A 322 9.19 -2.44 -7.12
C PRO A 322 10.53 -2.11 -6.44
N ARG A 323 10.45 -1.48 -5.28
CA ARG A 323 11.60 -1.29 -4.37
C ARG A 323 11.86 -2.59 -3.59
N THR A 324 12.44 -3.58 -4.26
CA THR A 324 12.58 -4.96 -3.77
C THR A 324 13.02 -5.06 -2.32
N PHE A 325 14.15 -4.46 -1.92
CA PHE A 325 14.63 -4.55 -0.54
C PHE A 325 13.76 -3.82 0.47
N PHE A 326 13.11 -2.72 0.06
CA PHE A 326 12.16 -2.02 0.91
C PHE A 326 10.98 -2.93 1.27
N HIS A 327 10.39 -3.58 0.26
CA HIS A 327 9.27 -4.49 0.45
C HIS A 327 9.68 -5.77 1.20
N MET A 328 10.83 -6.34 0.88
CA MET A 328 11.34 -7.54 1.57
C MET A 328 11.54 -7.29 3.06
N ARG A 329 12.20 -6.19 3.46
CA ARG A 329 12.40 -5.85 4.87
C ARG A 329 11.09 -5.63 5.60
N ASN A 330 10.19 -4.86 5.01
CA ASN A 330 8.86 -4.60 5.57
C ASN A 330 8.06 -5.91 5.73
N THR A 331 8.06 -6.78 4.72
CA THR A 331 7.37 -8.07 4.74
C THR A 331 7.97 -9.01 5.78
N TYR A 332 9.30 -9.13 5.82
CA TYR A 332 10.01 -10.00 6.75
C TYR A 332 9.66 -9.70 8.21
N ASP A 333 9.84 -8.45 8.63
CA ASP A 333 9.59 -8.04 10.01
C ASP A 333 8.10 -8.07 10.36
N SER A 334 7.23 -7.69 9.42
CA SER A 334 5.78 -7.71 9.63
C SER A 334 5.22 -9.12 9.79
N PHE A 335 5.66 -10.09 8.98
CA PHE A 335 5.22 -11.47 9.15
C PHE A 335 5.78 -12.11 10.42
N ARG A 336 7.03 -11.84 10.78
CA ARG A 336 7.58 -12.29 12.07
C ARG A 336 6.77 -11.71 13.25
N ARG A 337 6.46 -10.42 13.23
CA ARG A 337 5.70 -9.76 14.30
C ARG A 337 4.25 -10.22 14.32
N GLY A 338 3.58 -10.23 13.16
CA GLY A 338 2.16 -10.61 13.04
C GLY A 338 1.89 -12.06 13.41
N MET A 339 2.83 -12.96 13.09
CA MET A 339 2.71 -14.39 13.40
C MET A 339 3.20 -14.75 14.80
N SER A 340 3.66 -13.79 15.60
CA SER A 340 4.11 -13.94 16.98
C SER A 340 3.33 -13.04 17.93
N GLY A 341 3.35 -13.33 19.25
CA GLY A 341 2.81 -12.46 20.26
C GLY A 341 1.29 -12.26 20.21
N ARG A 342 0.83 -11.00 20.32
CA ARG A 342 -0.57 -10.61 20.55
C ARG A 342 -1.35 -10.32 19.28
N LEU A 343 -0.68 -10.19 18.13
CA LEU A 343 -1.31 -9.78 16.88
C LEU A 343 -2.03 -10.95 16.20
N GLY A 344 -3.05 -10.64 15.41
CA GLY A 344 -3.95 -11.58 14.75
C GLY A 344 -3.40 -12.16 13.44
N GLY A 345 -2.20 -11.77 13.02
CA GLY A 345 -1.57 -12.24 11.79
C GLY A 345 -0.93 -11.15 10.96
N ALA A 346 -0.66 -11.47 9.70
CA ALA A 346 -0.15 -10.54 8.71
C ALA A 346 -0.84 -10.73 7.34
N VAL A 347 -1.04 -9.64 6.60
CA VAL A 347 -1.60 -9.63 5.25
C VAL A 347 -0.64 -8.85 4.35
N LEU A 348 -0.08 -9.51 3.35
CA LEU A 348 0.75 -8.85 2.34
C LEU A 348 -0.15 -8.11 1.36
N THR A 349 -0.07 -6.79 1.31
CA THR A 349 -0.79 -5.99 0.33
C THR A 349 -0.02 -5.89 -0.98
N SER A 350 -0.75 -5.94 -2.11
CA SER A 350 -0.19 -5.75 -3.45
C SER A 350 -0.99 -4.65 -4.14
N TRP A 351 -0.57 -3.40 -3.93
CA TRP A 351 -1.24 -2.25 -4.51
C TRP A 351 -0.90 -2.12 -5.99
N THR A 352 -1.90 -2.14 -6.85
CA THR A 352 -1.72 -2.07 -8.30
C THR A 352 -1.61 -0.62 -8.81
N VAL A 353 -0.89 0.21 -8.08
CA VAL A 353 -0.61 1.60 -8.50
C VAL A 353 0.30 1.67 -9.74
N HIS A 354 0.89 0.54 -10.12
CA HIS A 354 1.75 0.39 -11.28
C HIS A 354 1.40 -0.88 -12.05
N LEU A 355 1.64 -0.86 -13.37
CA LEU A 355 1.47 -2.03 -14.22
C LEU A 355 2.79 -2.78 -14.34
N PHE A 356 3.03 -3.70 -13.44
CA PHE A 356 4.09 -4.70 -13.62
C PHE A 356 3.60 -6.07 -13.13
N PRO A 357 4.07 -7.16 -13.73
CA PRO A 357 3.61 -8.51 -13.41
C PRO A 357 4.02 -8.91 -11.98
N TRP A 358 3.29 -9.87 -11.41
CA TRP A 358 3.59 -10.38 -10.07
C TRP A 358 4.96 -11.05 -9.98
N GLU A 359 5.54 -11.48 -11.10
CA GLU A 359 6.91 -11.98 -11.18
C GLU A 359 7.93 -11.02 -10.57
N LEU A 360 7.71 -9.71 -10.69
CA LEU A 360 8.57 -8.69 -10.07
C LEU A 360 8.36 -8.56 -8.55
N GLN A 361 7.28 -9.13 -8.01
CA GLN A 361 6.92 -9.08 -6.60
C GLN A 361 7.19 -10.41 -5.87
N LEU A 362 7.62 -11.48 -6.56
CA LEU A 362 7.75 -12.83 -6.00
C LEU A 362 8.67 -12.88 -4.78
N THR A 363 9.72 -12.09 -4.74
CA THR A 363 10.60 -11.99 -3.57
C THR A 363 9.86 -11.62 -2.28
N SER A 364 8.85 -10.75 -2.36
CA SER A 364 8.01 -10.40 -1.22
C SER A 364 6.85 -11.38 -1.03
N ILE A 365 6.28 -11.93 -2.11
CA ILE A 365 5.15 -12.87 -2.07
C ILE A 365 5.56 -14.22 -1.44
N GLU A 366 6.78 -14.68 -1.68
CA GLU A 366 7.28 -15.97 -1.18
C GLU A 366 7.94 -15.89 0.20
N LEU A 367 8.41 -14.71 0.58
CA LEU A 367 9.09 -14.48 1.85
C LEU A 367 8.29 -14.94 3.09
N PRO A 368 6.95 -14.80 3.18
CA PRO A 368 6.16 -15.31 4.30
C PRO A 368 6.23 -16.83 4.50
N LYS A 369 6.37 -17.61 3.42
CA LYS A 369 6.59 -19.07 3.49
C LYS A 369 7.96 -19.38 4.12
N PHE A 370 8.99 -18.64 3.69
CA PHE A 370 10.34 -18.79 4.26
C PHE A 370 10.35 -18.43 5.75
N VAL A 371 9.76 -17.30 6.15
CA VAL A 371 9.67 -16.87 7.55
C VAL A 371 8.98 -17.92 8.43
N ALA A 372 7.90 -18.54 7.93
CA ALA A 372 7.19 -19.57 8.65
C ALA A 372 8.03 -20.87 8.83
N ALA A 373 8.80 -21.23 7.81
CA ALA A 373 9.65 -22.43 7.83
C ALA A 373 10.96 -22.23 8.59
N HIS A 374 11.46 -21.00 8.67
CA HIS A 374 12.77 -20.66 9.24
C HIS A 374 12.64 -19.47 10.22
N PRO A 375 12.11 -19.69 11.45
CA PRO A 375 11.89 -18.60 12.41
C PRO A 375 13.16 -17.80 12.77
N ASP A 376 14.33 -18.46 12.74
CA ASP A 376 15.63 -17.86 13.02
C ASP A 376 16.41 -17.48 11.73
N GLY A 377 15.83 -17.74 10.54
CA GLY A 377 16.46 -17.42 9.26
C GLY A 377 16.41 -15.92 8.98
N ASP A 378 17.50 -15.37 8.46
CA ASP A 378 17.61 -13.97 8.05
C ASP A 378 17.29 -13.76 6.56
N LEU A 379 17.32 -12.51 6.10
CA LEU A 379 17.08 -12.17 4.70
C LEU A 379 18.16 -12.72 3.77
N GLU A 380 19.41 -12.80 4.19
CA GLU A 380 20.46 -13.39 3.36
C GLU A 380 20.23 -14.89 3.14
N ALA A 381 19.74 -15.60 4.16
CA ALA A 381 19.35 -17.00 4.02
C ALA A 381 18.18 -17.17 3.04
N PHE A 382 17.21 -16.25 3.09
CA PHE A 382 16.12 -16.20 2.11
C PHE A 382 16.64 -15.94 0.69
N GLU A 383 17.51 -14.94 0.49
CA GLU A 383 18.09 -14.64 -0.81
C GLU A 383 18.78 -15.85 -1.44
N ARG A 384 19.59 -16.56 -0.65
CA ARG A 384 20.24 -17.80 -1.08
C ARG A 384 19.25 -18.92 -1.41
N ALA A 385 18.20 -19.08 -0.61
CA ALA A 385 17.16 -20.07 -0.86
C ALA A 385 16.38 -19.74 -2.14
N TYR A 386 16.00 -18.48 -2.33
CA TYR A 386 15.27 -17.98 -3.47
C TYR A 386 16.02 -18.24 -4.78
N VAL A 387 17.28 -17.84 -4.89
CA VAL A 387 18.05 -18.02 -6.13
C VAL A 387 18.29 -19.50 -6.46
N ARG A 388 18.43 -20.36 -5.47
CA ARG A 388 18.50 -21.82 -5.68
C ARG A 388 17.19 -22.38 -6.20
N GLU A 389 16.07 -21.97 -5.60
CA GLU A 389 14.74 -22.45 -5.98
C GLU A 389 14.32 -21.90 -7.35
N HIS A 390 14.54 -20.61 -7.62
CA HIS A 390 14.07 -19.96 -8.84
C HIS A 390 15.04 -20.16 -10.02
N PHE A 391 16.33 -20.03 -9.79
CA PHE A 391 17.30 -19.96 -10.89
C PHE A 391 18.28 -21.15 -10.91
N GLY A 392 18.29 -21.98 -9.85
CA GLY A 392 19.16 -23.15 -9.77
C GLY A 392 20.64 -22.82 -9.60
N VAL A 393 20.95 -21.68 -9.00
CA VAL A 393 22.30 -21.16 -8.75
C VAL A 393 22.47 -20.75 -7.29
N ASP A 394 23.72 -20.61 -6.82
CA ASP A 394 24.03 -20.13 -5.48
C ASP A 394 24.40 -18.63 -5.42
N ASP A 395 24.48 -17.99 -6.60
CA ASP A 395 24.86 -16.58 -6.72
C ASP A 395 23.65 -15.67 -6.46
N THR A 396 23.73 -14.79 -5.47
CA THR A 396 22.70 -13.80 -5.11
C THR A 396 22.76 -12.50 -5.93
N GLY A 397 23.54 -12.46 -7.00
CA GLY A 397 23.69 -11.31 -7.91
C GLY A 397 22.36 -10.79 -8.49
N PHE A 398 21.33 -11.64 -8.56
CA PHE A 398 19.95 -11.25 -8.87
C PHE A 398 19.45 -10.10 -7.99
N PHE A 399 19.66 -10.18 -6.68
CA PHE A 399 19.19 -9.14 -5.74
C PHE A 399 19.98 -7.84 -5.88
N ALA A 400 21.28 -7.92 -6.21
CA ALA A 400 22.06 -6.73 -6.54
C ALA A 400 21.51 -6.03 -7.78
N ALA A 401 21.15 -6.80 -8.84
CA ALA A 401 20.53 -6.27 -10.04
C ALA A 401 19.16 -5.61 -9.75
N ALA A 402 18.28 -6.30 -9.00
CA ALA A 402 16.97 -5.76 -8.60
C ALA A 402 17.11 -4.47 -7.79
N GLY A 403 18.10 -4.40 -6.89
CA GLY A 403 18.40 -3.19 -6.12
C GLY A 403 18.77 -1.98 -6.97
N ARG A 404 19.40 -2.19 -8.14
CA ARG A 404 19.72 -1.11 -9.09
C ARG A 404 18.49 -0.50 -9.75
N LEU A 405 17.38 -1.23 -9.82
CA LEU A 405 16.13 -0.76 -10.41
C LEU A 405 15.19 -0.09 -9.39
N ALA A 406 15.53 -0.09 -8.12
CA ALA A 406 14.67 0.36 -7.02
C ALA A 406 14.45 1.88 -6.98
N SER A 407 15.28 2.68 -7.66
CA SER A 407 15.12 4.13 -7.64
C SER A 407 13.96 4.58 -8.55
N ARG A 408 13.25 5.63 -8.10
CA ARG A 408 12.18 6.25 -8.88
C ARG A 408 12.74 7.06 -10.03
N GLY A 409 12.27 6.81 -11.25
CA GLY A 409 12.58 7.65 -12.41
C GLY A 409 11.90 9.02 -12.34
N LEU A 410 12.38 9.98 -13.15
CA LEU A 410 11.62 11.20 -13.44
C LEU A 410 10.39 10.87 -14.28
N PHE A 411 9.38 11.71 -14.20
CA PHE A 411 8.13 11.55 -14.92
C PHE A 411 7.44 10.20 -14.62
N ASN A 412 7.45 9.85 -13.34
CA ASN A 412 6.67 8.73 -12.87
C ASN A 412 5.20 9.17 -12.87
N TYR A 413 4.40 8.67 -13.82
CA TYR A 413 3.02 9.10 -14.02
C TYR A 413 2.15 8.97 -12.76
N ALA A 414 2.45 8.00 -11.90
CA ALA A 414 1.73 7.81 -10.65
C ALA A 414 1.80 9.02 -9.70
N ASP A 415 2.81 9.89 -9.82
CA ASP A 415 2.96 11.06 -8.96
C ASP A 415 2.02 12.20 -9.31
N ASP A 416 1.62 12.27 -10.56
CA ASP A 416 0.92 13.42 -11.10
C ASP A 416 -0.49 13.12 -11.58
N LEU A 417 -0.80 11.85 -11.58
CA LEU A 417 -2.14 11.49 -11.91
C LEU A 417 -2.99 11.83 -10.69
N GLY A 418 -3.64 12.83 -10.85
CA GLY A 418 -5.07 12.79 -10.74
C GLY A 418 -5.65 11.48 -11.26
N PHE A 419 -4.86 10.37 -11.15
CA PHE A 419 -5.14 9.02 -11.59
C PHE A 419 -6.52 8.58 -11.16
N PHE A 420 -6.87 8.99 -9.98
CA PHE A 420 -8.16 8.82 -9.40
C PHE A 420 -9.09 10.00 -9.68
N LYS A 421 -8.60 11.14 -10.14
CA LYS A 421 -9.37 12.39 -10.16
C LYS A 421 -10.08 12.68 -11.46
N GLU A 422 -9.69 12.08 -12.57
CA GLU A 422 -10.33 12.37 -13.84
C GLU A 422 -10.52 11.08 -14.64
N ALA A 423 -11.64 10.96 -15.37
CA ALA A 423 -11.71 10.07 -16.50
C ALA A 423 -10.66 10.56 -17.50
N LEU A 424 -9.51 9.88 -17.52
CA LEU A 424 -8.37 10.34 -18.29
C LEU A 424 -8.66 10.40 -19.78
N PRO A 425 -8.38 11.53 -20.41
CA PRO A 425 -7.36 11.47 -21.44
C PRO A 425 -6.02 11.58 -20.74
N ALA A 426 -5.07 10.67 -21.01
CA ALA A 426 -3.71 10.89 -20.60
C ALA A 426 -3.33 12.28 -21.09
N ARG A 427 -2.80 13.11 -20.20
CA ARG A 427 -2.29 14.41 -20.61
C ARG A 427 -1.09 14.14 -21.51
N ARG A 428 -1.30 14.16 -22.83
CA ARG A 428 -0.20 14.03 -23.79
C ARG A 428 0.90 15.05 -23.55
N GLU A 429 0.55 16.16 -22.93
CA GLU A 429 1.44 17.28 -22.57
C GLU A 429 2.14 17.08 -21.21
N TYR A 430 1.75 16.08 -20.41
CA TYR A 430 2.24 15.94 -19.03
C TYR A 430 3.75 16.04 -18.90
N VAL A 431 4.53 15.25 -19.65
CA VAL A 431 5.99 15.27 -19.59
C VAL A 431 6.55 16.62 -20.02
N ALA A 432 5.98 17.22 -21.06
CA ALA A 432 6.41 18.53 -21.55
C ALA A 432 6.12 19.63 -20.51
N ASP A 433 4.94 19.61 -19.88
CA ASP A 433 4.55 20.56 -18.84
C ASP A 433 5.45 20.46 -17.61
N ARG A 434 5.81 19.24 -17.19
CA ARG A 434 6.73 19.00 -16.07
C ARG A 434 8.14 19.52 -16.36
N VAL A 435 8.66 19.34 -17.58
CA VAL A 435 9.95 19.92 -17.99
C VAL A 435 9.91 21.45 -17.91
N GLU A 436 8.83 22.07 -18.37
CA GLU A 436 8.65 23.52 -18.30
C GLU A 436 8.49 24.03 -16.84
N GLU A 437 7.82 23.27 -15.99
CA GLU A 437 7.71 23.59 -14.56
C GLU A 437 9.09 23.55 -13.87
N MET A 438 9.87 22.48 -14.10
CA MET A 438 11.26 22.37 -13.61
C MET A 438 12.12 23.53 -14.10
N ALA A 439 11.93 23.94 -15.35
CA ALA A 439 12.65 25.08 -15.90
C ALA A 439 12.29 26.41 -15.21
N LYS A 440 11.00 26.64 -14.93
CA LYS A 440 10.54 27.84 -14.21
C LYS A 440 11.08 27.88 -12.77
N LYS A 441 11.27 26.73 -12.14
CA LYS A 441 11.84 26.60 -10.79
C LYS A 441 13.37 26.64 -10.77
N GLY A 442 14.04 26.58 -11.91
CA GLY A 442 15.50 26.51 -12.01
C GLY A 442 16.07 25.13 -11.66
N GLU A 443 15.25 24.08 -11.70
CA GLU A 443 15.60 22.72 -11.24
C GLU A 443 16.20 21.83 -12.35
N VAL A 444 16.18 22.26 -13.62
CA VAL A 444 16.58 21.41 -14.76
C VAL A 444 17.99 20.84 -14.62
N GLY A 445 18.95 21.64 -14.12
CA GLY A 445 20.35 21.19 -13.94
C GLY A 445 20.47 20.08 -12.90
N SER A 446 19.88 20.27 -11.72
CA SER A 446 19.90 19.27 -10.63
C SER A 446 19.14 17.98 -11.00
N GLU A 447 18.03 18.14 -11.74
CA GLU A 447 17.26 16.97 -12.23
C GLU A 447 18.00 16.23 -13.33
N LEU A 448 18.76 16.93 -14.16
CA LEU A 448 19.64 16.30 -15.16
C LEU A 448 20.72 15.45 -14.50
N GLU A 449 21.42 15.97 -13.47
CA GLU A 449 22.41 15.19 -12.71
C GLU A 449 21.77 13.96 -12.03
N THR A 450 20.60 14.13 -11.45
CA THR A 450 19.83 13.02 -10.84
C THR A 450 19.46 11.97 -11.89
N CYS A 451 19.00 12.40 -13.06
CA CYS A 451 18.65 11.52 -14.17
C CYS A 451 19.87 10.73 -14.69
N GLU A 452 21.04 11.37 -14.82
CA GLU A 452 22.27 10.72 -15.27
C GLU A 452 22.75 9.66 -14.27
N ARG A 453 22.68 9.94 -12.98
CA ARG A 453 22.99 8.97 -11.93
C ARG A 453 22.06 7.75 -11.99
N ARG A 454 20.73 7.96 -12.08
CA ARG A 454 19.73 6.88 -12.19
C ARG A 454 19.91 6.08 -13.48
N LEU A 455 20.21 6.74 -14.60
CA LEU A 455 20.49 6.06 -15.85
C LEU A 455 21.71 5.12 -15.73
N ALA A 456 22.74 5.53 -15.03
CA ALA A 456 23.90 4.68 -14.76
C ALA A 456 23.51 3.46 -13.89
N GLU A 457 22.71 3.66 -12.84
CA GLU A 457 22.19 2.57 -11.99
C GLU A 457 21.34 1.58 -12.79
N TYR A 458 20.41 2.05 -13.62
CA TYR A 458 19.54 1.18 -14.44
C TYR A 458 20.33 0.40 -15.50
N ARG A 459 21.34 1.01 -16.13
CA ARG A 459 22.22 0.31 -17.07
C ARG A 459 23.06 -0.77 -16.41
N ASP A 460 23.55 -0.49 -15.19
CA ASP A 460 24.25 -1.48 -14.37
C ASP A 460 23.31 -2.64 -14.02
N GLY A 461 22.09 -2.36 -13.56
CA GLY A 461 21.06 -3.37 -13.29
C GLY A 461 20.73 -4.22 -14.52
N LEU A 462 20.53 -3.60 -15.68
CA LEU A 462 20.29 -4.30 -16.95
C LEU A 462 21.45 -5.23 -17.33
N ALA A 463 22.70 -4.75 -17.20
CA ALA A 463 23.89 -5.56 -17.47
C ALA A 463 24.01 -6.73 -16.50
N LEU A 464 23.73 -6.53 -15.22
CA LEU A 464 23.73 -7.59 -14.21
C LEU A 464 22.66 -8.66 -14.49
N PHE A 465 21.43 -8.28 -14.86
CA PHE A 465 20.39 -9.23 -15.24
C PHE A 465 20.79 -10.02 -16.49
N GLY A 466 21.38 -9.36 -17.50
CA GLY A 466 21.89 -10.02 -18.70
C GLY A 466 22.98 -11.04 -18.38
N ALA A 467 23.92 -10.71 -17.53
CA ALA A 467 24.95 -11.63 -17.07
C ALA A 467 24.36 -12.79 -16.23
N TYR A 468 23.42 -12.49 -15.33
CA TYR A 468 22.78 -13.48 -14.49
C TYR A 468 21.96 -14.49 -15.30
N ALA A 469 21.26 -14.04 -16.35
CA ALA A 469 20.50 -14.91 -17.25
C ALA A 469 21.38 -15.95 -17.97
N GLN A 470 22.69 -15.71 -18.14
CA GLN A 470 23.61 -16.65 -18.75
C GLN A 470 23.98 -17.81 -17.81
N VAL A 471 23.91 -17.60 -16.49
CA VAL A 471 24.28 -18.62 -15.50
C VAL A 471 23.06 -19.32 -14.89
N ALA A 472 21.89 -18.72 -14.98
CA ALA A 472 20.63 -19.28 -14.49
C ALA A 472 20.28 -20.56 -15.26
N LYS A 473 19.92 -21.63 -14.51
CA LYS A 473 19.55 -22.94 -15.07
C LYS A 473 18.05 -23.09 -15.28
N LYS A 474 17.24 -22.18 -14.74
CA LYS A 474 15.78 -22.12 -14.82
C LYS A 474 15.29 -20.71 -14.48
N GLY A 475 13.96 -20.47 -14.44
CA GLY A 475 13.38 -19.18 -14.07
C GLY A 475 13.54 -18.09 -15.13
N HIS A 476 13.71 -18.49 -16.39
CA HIS A 476 13.97 -17.54 -17.48
C HIS A 476 12.79 -16.59 -17.73
N ASP A 477 11.56 -16.96 -17.38
CA ASP A 477 10.40 -16.07 -17.60
C ASP A 477 10.38 -14.94 -16.56
N GLU A 478 10.72 -15.22 -15.30
CA GLU A 478 10.94 -14.19 -14.30
C GLU A 478 12.08 -13.25 -14.71
N LEU A 479 13.21 -13.79 -15.17
CA LEU A 479 14.33 -12.98 -15.65
C LEU A 479 13.96 -12.12 -16.87
N LYS A 480 13.09 -12.60 -17.77
CA LYS A 480 12.57 -11.78 -18.89
C LYS A 480 11.71 -10.62 -18.39
N ALA A 481 10.89 -10.82 -17.35
CA ALA A 481 10.12 -9.74 -16.76
C ALA A 481 11.03 -8.65 -16.16
N TRP A 482 12.09 -9.05 -15.46
CA TRP A 482 13.09 -8.12 -14.92
C TRP A 482 13.91 -7.43 -16.02
N ASP A 483 14.29 -8.12 -17.09
CA ASP A 483 14.96 -7.53 -18.26
C ASP A 483 14.09 -6.47 -18.94
N LEU A 484 12.81 -6.78 -19.15
CA LEU A 484 11.85 -5.83 -19.74
C LEU A 484 11.67 -4.60 -18.84
N ALA A 485 11.57 -4.78 -17.53
CA ALA A 485 11.51 -3.68 -16.56
C ALA A 485 12.76 -2.80 -16.64
N ALA A 486 13.95 -3.40 -16.65
CA ALA A 486 15.22 -2.69 -16.74
C ALA A 486 15.36 -1.90 -18.06
N ARG A 487 15.00 -2.50 -19.20
CA ARG A 487 15.01 -1.81 -20.50
C ARG A 487 14.05 -0.62 -20.55
N ASN A 488 12.87 -0.76 -19.97
CA ASN A 488 11.91 0.34 -19.83
C ASN A 488 12.48 1.49 -18.98
N LEU A 489 13.09 1.19 -17.83
CA LEU A 489 13.71 2.18 -16.96
C LEU A 489 14.88 2.91 -17.64
N VAL A 490 15.74 2.18 -18.35
CA VAL A 490 16.84 2.76 -19.13
C VAL A 490 16.28 3.70 -20.21
N ASN A 491 15.31 3.25 -21.02
CA ASN A 491 14.71 4.08 -22.06
C ASN A 491 14.04 5.34 -21.48
N ARG A 492 13.29 5.20 -20.38
CA ARG A 492 12.65 6.32 -19.69
C ARG A 492 13.67 7.34 -19.16
N ALA A 493 14.77 6.88 -18.60
CA ALA A 493 15.85 7.75 -18.12
C ALA A 493 16.60 8.42 -19.28
N GLU A 494 16.87 7.71 -20.38
CA GLU A 494 17.44 8.32 -21.61
C GLU A 494 16.49 9.39 -22.20
N ALA A 495 15.19 9.12 -22.24
CA ALA A 495 14.18 10.09 -22.66
C ALA A 495 14.15 11.31 -21.77
N SER A 496 14.11 11.12 -20.46
CA SER A 496 14.16 12.23 -19.49
C SER A 496 15.40 13.08 -19.67
N ARG A 497 16.57 12.44 -19.80
CA ARG A 497 17.85 13.14 -20.03
C ARG A 497 17.84 13.99 -21.30
N VAL A 498 17.37 13.43 -22.41
CA VAL A 498 17.38 14.19 -23.69
C VAL A 498 16.41 15.35 -23.68
N LEU A 499 15.25 15.22 -23.03
CA LEU A 499 14.28 16.30 -22.87
C LEU A 499 14.81 17.42 -21.97
N LEU A 500 15.47 17.08 -20.86
CA LEU A 500 16.09 18.03 -19.97
C LEU A 500 17.28 18.74 -20.65
N LYS A 501 18.15 18.02 -21.37
CA LYS A 501 19.23 18.63 -22.17
C LYS A 501 18.70 19.58 -23.22
N ARG A 502 17.66 19.19 -23.96
CA ARG A 502 17.02 20.10 -24.93
C ARG A 502 16.55 21.39 -24.29
N ARG A 503 16.01 21.32 -23.09
CA ARG A 503 15.51 22.50 -22.36
C ARG A 503 16.65 23.34 -21.79
N PHE A 504 17.76 22.71 -21.39
CA PHE A 504 18.91 23.37 -20.77
C PHE A 504 19.88 23.95 -21.83
N ASP A 505 20.27 23.15 -22.83
CA ASP A 505 21.27 23.50 -23.84
C ASP A 505 20.66 24.09 -25.13
N GLY A 506 19.34 23.97 -25.30
CA GLY A 506 18.64 24.33 -26.52
C GLY A 506 18.52 23.19 -27.53
N ALA A 507 17.73 23.42 -28.58
CA ALA A 507 17.56 22.44 -29.65
C ALA A 507 18.78 22.39 -30.58
N GLY A 508 19.28 21.18 -30.84
CA GLY A 508 20.37 20.95 -31.77
C GLY A 508 20.19 19.63 -32.54
N PRO A 509 20.86 19.46 -33.71
CA PRO A 509 20.70 18.27 -34.56
C PRO A 509 21.01 16.95 -33.83
N GLY A 510 21.98 16.96 -32.92
CA GLY A 510 22.34 15.79 -32.12
C GLY A 510 21.21 15.38 -31.18
N ILE A 511 20.55 16.35 -30.52
CA ILE A 511 19.41 16.11 -29.63
C ILE A 511 18.21 15.52 -30.41
N ALA A 512 17.90 16.07 -31.58
CA ALA A 512 16.81 15.56 -32.40
C ALA A 512 17.04 14.11 -32.85
N THR A 513 18.29 13.79 -33.27
CA THR A 513 18.66 12.42 -33.67
C THR A 513 18.58 11.46 -32.48
N GLU A 514 19.07 11.85 -31.31
CA GLU A 514 19.01 11.03 -30.09
C GLU A 514 17.56 10.81 -29.65
N ALA A 515 16.73 11.87 -29.64
CA ALA A 515 15.30 11.75 -29.33
C ALA A 515 14.57 10.79 -30.28
N GLY A 516 14.87 10.85 -31.60
CA GLY A 516 14.28 9.92 -32.58
C GLY A 516 14.64 8.46 -32.29
N ARG A 517 15.90 8.16 -31.97
CA ARG A 517 16.34 6.80 -31.61
C ARG A 517 15.63 6.29 -30.35
N ILE A 518 15.53 7.15 -29.31
CA ILE A 518 14.88 6.79 -28.05
C ILE A 518 13.38 6.55 -28.26
N LEU A 519 12.74 7.37 -29.10
CA LEU A 519 11.33 7.25 -29.46
C LEU A 519 11.03 5.88 -30.11
N GLU A 520 11.87 5.43 -31.05
CA GLU A 520 11.72 4.10 -31.65
C GLU A 520 11.82 3.00 -30.58
N GLY A 521 12.81 3.08 -29.70
CA GLY A 521 12.96 2.15 -28.59
C GLY A 521 11.73 2.15 -27.65
N LEU A 522 11.18 3.34 -27.35
CA LEU A 522 9.98 3.49 -26.54
C LEU A 522 8.77 2.76 -27.14
N ARG A 523 8.58 2.89 -28.47
CA ARG A 523 7.48 2.24 -29.20
C ARG A 523 7.60 0.72 -29.18
N VAL A 524 8.81 0.19 -29.34
CA VAL A 524 9.07 -1.24 -29.22
C VAL A 524 8.76 -1.74 -27.81
N LEU A 525 9.26 -1.05 -26.77
CA LEU A 525 9.01 -1.41 -25.37
C LEU A 525 7.53 -1.34 -25.00
N ARG A 526 6.78 -0.38 -25.54
CA ARG A 526 5.32 -0.31 -25.38
C ARG A 526 4.64 -1.59 -25.87
N LEU A 527 5.00 -2.07 -27.05
CA LEU A 527 4.45 -3.31 -27.62
C LEU A 527 4.85 -4.54 -26.79
N GLU A 528 6.11 -4.63 -26.38
CA GLU A 528 6.61 -5.74 -25.56
C GLU A 528 5.93 -5.76 -24.18
N THR A 529 5.75 -4.61 -23.53
CA THR A 529 5.05 -4.49 -22.25
C THR A 529 3.58 -4.93 -22.39
N GLY A 530 2.90 -4.49 -23.44
CA GLY A 530 1.53 -4.92 -23.70
C GLY A 530 1.41 -6.43 -23.94
N ALA A 531 2.37 -7.01 -24.68
CA ALA A 531 2.42 -8.46 -24.94
C ALA A 531 2.71 -9.26 -23.66
N ALA A 532 3.60 -8.78 -22.80
CA ALA A 532 3.97 -9.45 -21.55
C ALA A 532 2.77 -9.61 -20.58
N VAL A 533 1.86 -8.64 -20.54
CA VAL A 533 0.70 -8.67 -19.63
C VAL A 533 -0.61 -9.10 -20.30
N ALA A 534 -0.59 -9.45 -21.59
CA ALA A 534 -1.80 -9.69 -22.38
C ALA A 534 -2.68 -10.86 -21.87
N THR A 535 -2.08 -11.85 -21.21
CA THR A 535 -2.81 -12.98 -20.60
C THR A 535 -3.20 -12.73 -19.16
N GLU A 536 -2.60 -11.75 -18.52
CA GLU A 536 -2.75 -11.45 -17.10
C GLU A 536 -3.82 -10.40 -16.86
N VAL A 537 -3.74 -9.28 -17.59
CA VAL A 537 -4.59 -8.09 -17.42
C VAL A 537 -5.61 -8.02 -18.55
N LYS A 538 -6.82 -7.59 -18.21
CA LYS A 538 -7.94 -7.44 -19.16
C LYS A 538 -7.61 -6.43 -20.27
N PRO A 539 -8.06 -6.66 -21.52
CA PRO A 539 -7.66 -5.87 -22.69
C PRO A 539 -7.95 -4.37 -22.58
N SER A 540 -9.13 -3.99 -22.06
CA SER A 540 -9.47 -2.57 -21.90
C SER A 540 -8.50 -1.88 -20.95
N ARG A 541 -8.15 -2.53 -19.86
CA ARG A 541 -7.25 -1.99 -18.85
C ARG A 541 -5.79 -1.99 -19.35
N THR A 542 -5.35 -3.03 -20.06
CA THR A 542 -4.03 -3.03 -20.69
C THR A 542 -3.88 -1.83 -21.64
N SER A 543 -4.88 -1.60 -22.50
CA SER A 543 -4.87 -0.45 -23.42
C SER A 543 -4.77 0.89 -22.68
N GLU A 544 -5.58 1.08 -21.65
CA GLU A 544 -5.60 2.29 -20.84
C GLU A 544 -4.27 2.53 -20.11
N MET A 545 -3.70 1.48 -19.53
CA MET A 545 -2.42 1.55 -18.82
C MET A 545 -1.25 1.89 -19.75
N LEU A 546 -1.18 1.25 -20.92
CA LEU A 546 -0.15 1.58 -21.92
C LEU A 546 -0.26 3.03 -22.38
N HIS A 547 -1.48 3.54 -22.51
CA HIS A 547 -1.72 4.94 -22.80
C HIS A 547 -1.10 5.84 -21.71
N TRP A 548 -1.37 5.56 -20.44
CA TRP A 548 -0.80 6.33 -19.34
C TRP A 548 0.72 6.23 -19.23
N MET A 549 1.26 5.04 -19.44
CA MET A 549 2.70 4.80 -19.26
C MET A 549 3.55 5.43 -20.36
N TYR A 550 3.01 5.56 -21.59
CA TYR A 550 3.85 5.86 -22.75
C TYR A 550 3.48 7.13 -23.51
N ASP A 551 2.19 7.49 -23.65
CA ASP A 551 1.76 8.52 -24.61
C ASP A 551 2.36 9.91 -24.35
N SER A 552 2.45 10.34 -23.09
CA SER A 552 3.01 11.67 -22.78
C SER A 552 4.52 11.75 -23.04
N MET A 553 5.25 10.66 -22.79
CA MET A 553 6.68 10.58 -23.11
C MET A 553 6.90 10.48 -24.62
N GLU A 554 6.07 9.70 -25.31
CA GLU A 554 6.09 9.58 -26.78
C GLU A 554 5.87 10.95 -27.42
N ALA A 555 4.82 11.69 -27.01
CA ALA A 555 4.52 13.02 -27.52
C ALA A 555 5.65 14.04 -27.27
N ALA A 556 6.28 14.00 -26.09
CA ALA A 556 7.42 14.85 -25.78
C ALA A 556 8.66 14.55 -26.66
N LEU A 557 8.92 13.25 -26.88
CA LEU A 557 10.01 12.81 -27.75
C LEU A 557 9.75 13.14 -29.24
N GLU A 558 8.51 13.02 -29.72
CA GLU A 558 8.12 13.44 -31.07
C GLU A 558 8.43 14.91 -31.30
N LYS A 559 8.04 15.79 -30.35
CA LYS A 559 8.39 17.22 -30.39
C LYS A 559 9.90 17.47 -30.33
N ALA A 560 10.63 16.63 -29.59
CA ALA A 560 12.08 16.76 -29.47
C ALA A 560 12.82 16.26 -30.73
N ALA A 561 12.29 15.25 -31.42
CA ALA A 561 12.85 14.71 -32.67
C ALA A 561 12.50 15.58 -33.89
N ALA A 562 11.40 16.32 -33.86
CA ALA A 562 11.06 17.28 -34.89
C ALA A 562 12.10 18.42 -34.92
N ARG A 563 12.66 18.72 -36.11
CA ARG A 563 13.69 19.74 -36.32
C ARG A 563 13.16 21.17 -36.19
#